data_1b560cbc9d2b609d5a4c5a94c6e37ff5
#
_entry.id   1b560cbc9d2b609d5a4c5a94c6e37ff5
#
_cell.length_a   1.000
_cell.length_b   1.000
_cell.length_c   1.000
_cell.angle_alpha   90.00
_cell.angle_beta   90.00
_cell.angle_gamma   90.00
#
_symmetry.space_group_name_H-M   'P 1'
#
loop_
_entity.id
_entity.type
_entity.pdbx_description
1 polymer ?
#
loop_
_entity_poly.entity_id
_entity_poly.type
_entity_poly.pdbx_seq_one_letter_code
_entity_poly.pdbx_strand_id
1 'polypeptide(L)'
;MNEEKISSKTVDTLVSFVGIRSYLVSEFLKPYLYTTDNNIKRIVLFSSKPVENGFEDFQAMSKTVMNNTISFIEQNKPSVLINTILLTNIWDIRACLSQLSKIKTEKASVNLSAGPSTFSIAAFIWAIENNHFVEHSVESINKKTGKLIVFRKINMIPYLKSIFSLDRTDKEILFFLKKGPCTTNMIRVFLRNEKKSIMTLRTIENRINKMKELDIVSISKGRNNIIELSDEYKKLS
;
A
#
# COMPACT_ATOMS: atom_id res chain seq x y z
N MET A 1 -12.84 -17.25 -5.71
CA MET A 1 -12.04 -16.32 -4.88
C MET A 1 -11.98 -15.02 -5.66
N ASN A 2 -12.81 -14.05 -5.28
CA ASN A 2 -12.84 -12.76 -5.95
C ASN A 2 -11.56 -12.00 -5.59
N GLU A 3 -10.65 -11.86 -6.54
CA GLU A 3 -9.59 -10.86 -6.48
C GLU A 3 -10.29 -9.50 -6.42
N GLU A 4 -10.23 -8.84 -5.27
CA GLU A 4 -10.66 -7.45 -5.15
C GLU A 4 -9.83 -6.63 -6.13
N LYS A 5 -10.43 -6.26 -7.24
CA LYS A 5 -9.89 -5.24 -8.14
C LYS A 5 -9.74 -3.97 -7.30
N ILE A 6 -8.52 -3.69 -6.83
CA ILE A 6 -8.14 -2.32 -6.51
C ILE A 6 -8.64 -1.52 -7.70
N SER A 7 -9.45 -0.49 -7.45
CA SER A 7 -9.98 0.31 -8.54
C SER A 7 -8.81 0.93 -9.31
N SER A 8 -8.29 0.18 -10.28
CA SER A 8 -7.18 0.58 -11.16
C SER A 8 -7.51 1.87 -11.93
N LYS A 9 -8.78 2.28 -11.92
CA LYS A 9 -9.28 3.47 -12.60
C LYS A 9 -8.71 4.80 -12.07
N THR A 10 -8.18 4.82 -10.85
CA THR A 10 -7.68 6.08 -10.24
C THR A 10 -6.17 6.20 -10.23
N VAL A 11 -5.42 5.13 -10.48
CA VAL A 11 -3.95 5.16 -10.47
C VAL A 11 -3.45 5.66 -11.81
N ASP A 12 -2.61 6.70 -11.79
CA ASP A 12 -1.98 7.27 -12.98
C ASP A 12 -0.48 6.95 -13.09
N THR A 13 0.15 6.59 -11.97
CA THR A 13 1.60 6.35 -11.89
C THR A 13 1.91 5.08 -11.10
N LEU A 14 2.79 4.24 -11.64
CA LEU A 14 3.35 3.10 -10.93
C LEU A 14 4.78 3.40 -10.50
N VAL A 15 5.15 3.04 -9.27
CA VAL A 15 6.49 3.25 -8.74
C VAL A 15 7.04 1.93 -8.22
N SER A 16 8.21 1.53 -8.71
CA SER A 16 8.89 0.32 -8.25
C SER A 16 10.40 0.50 -8.24
N PHE A 17 11.07 -0.21 -7.34
CA PHE A 17 12.51 -0.42 -7.42
C PHE A 17 12.79 -1.65 -8.30
N VAL A 18 13.83 -1.58 -9.12
CA VAL A 18 14.30 -2.69 -9.95
C VAL A 18 15.63 -3.19 -9.37
N GLY A 19 15.54 -4.32 -8.67
CA GLY A 19 16.70 -5.06 -8.17
C GLY A 19 16.95 -6.32 -9.01
N ILE A 20 17.60 -7.30 -8.42
CA ILE A 20 17.90 -8.59 -9.07
C ILE A 20 16.70 -9.54 -9.16
N ARG A 21 15.66 -9.31 -8.35
CA ARG A 21 14.44 -10.14 -8.34
C ARG A 21 13.41 -9.59 -9.32
N SER A 22 13.61 -9.86 -10.63
CA SER A 22 12.76 -9.35 -11.71
C SER A 22 11.27 -9.69 -11.54
N TYR A 23 10.97 -10.87 -11.01
CA TYR A 23 9.59 -11.33 -10.84
C TYR A 23 8.77 -10.46 -9.87
N LEU A 24 9.38 -9.85 -8.84
CA LEU A 24 8.67 -8.95 -7.93
C LEU A 24 8.18 -7.68 -8.63
N VAL A 25 8.93 -7.21 -9.60
CA VAL A 25 8.53 -6.06 -10.42
C VAL A 25 7.48 -6.48 -11.44
N SER A 26 7.70 -7.59 -12.14
CA SER A 26 6.75 -8.07 -13.16
C SER A 26 5.39 -8.43 -12.56
N GLU A 27 5.34 -9.10 -11.40
CA GLU A 27 4.08 -9.43 -10.72
C GLU A 27 3.34 -8.18 -10.23
N PHE A 28 4.07 -7.13 -9.84
CA PHE A 28 3.47 -5.84 -9.52
C PHE A 28 2.88 -5.16 -10.76
N LEU A 29 3.60 -5.16 -11.89
CA LEU A 29 3.20 -4.46 -13.11
C LEU A 29 2.09 -5.17 -13.89
N LYS A 30 2.08 -6.50 -13.94
CA LYS A 30 1.15 -7.30 -14.75
C LYS A 30 -0.32 -6.88 -14.64
N PRO A 31 -0.93 -6.72 -13.45
CA PRO A 31 -2.34 -6.36 -13.34
C PRO A 31 -2.66 -5.01 -13.99
N TYR A 32 -1.69 -4.09 -14.01
CA TYR A 32 -1.85 -2.77 -14.58
C TYR A 32 -1.57 -2.75 -16.08
N LEU A 33 -0.67 -3.58 -16.57
CA LEU A 33 -0.31 -3.62 -18.00
C LEU A 33 -1.34 -4.40 -18.82
N TYR A 34 -1.91 -5.48 -18.27
CA TYR A 34 -2.88 -6.33 -18.97
C TYR A 34 -4.33 -5.84 -18.89
N THR A 35 -4.62 -4.84 -18.07
CA THR A 35 -5.96 -4.29 -17.96
C THR A 35 -6.11 -3.08 -18.88
N THR A 36 -7.10 -3.14 -19.79
CA THR A 36 -7.37 -2.06 -20.77
C THR A 36 -7.96 -0.81 -20.13
N ASP A 37 -8.70 -0.97 -19.04
CA ASP A 37 -9.49 0.11 -18.41
C ASP A 37 -8.70 0.94 -17.38
N ASN A 38 -7.40 0.79 -17.28
CA ASN A 38 -6.61 1.57 -16.33
C ASN A 38 -6.03 2.85 -16.97
N ASN A 39 -5.90 3.89 -16.15
CA ASN A 39 -5.44 5.21 -16.57
C ASN A 39 -3.93 5.41 -16.33
N ILE A 40 -3.11 4.35 -16.41
CA ILE A 40 -1.67 4.46 -16.18
C ILE A 40 -1.03 5.29 -17.29
N LYS A 41 -0.46 6.42 -16.90
CA LYS A 41 0.25 7.36 -17.77
C LYS A 41 1.76 7.23 -17.64
N ARG A 42 2.23 6.79 -16.47
CA ARG A 42 3.66 6.78 -16.13
C ARG A 42 4.06 5.57 -15.29
N ILE A 43 5.26 5.07 -15.54
CA ILE A 43 5.93 4.08 -14.69
C ILE A 43 7.30 4.64 -14.31
N VAL A 44 7.58 4.72 -13.01
CA VAL A 44 8.85 5.19 -12.46
C VAL A 44 9.61 4.00 -11.87
N LEU A 45 10.75 3.71 -12.45
CA LEU A 45 11.62 2.60 -12.07
C LEU A 45 12.87 3.15 -11.38
N PHE A 46 13.05 2.80 -10.13
CA PHE A 46 14.26 3.13 -9.38
C PHE A 46 15.28 2.01 -9.46
N SER A 47 16.55 2.38 -9.51
CA SER A 47 17.69 1.46 -9.33
C SER A 47 18.77 2.14 -8.50
N SER A 48 19.78 1.40 -8.07
CA SER A 48 20.93 1.94 -7.36
C SER A 48 22.23 1.69 -8.11
N LYS A 49 23.20 2.58 -7.91
CA LYS A 49 24.60 2.25 -8.19
C LYS A 49 25.07 1.25 -7.12
N PRO A 50 25.93 0.29 -7.47
CA PRO A 50 26.64 -0.51 -6.48
C PRO A 50 27.51 0.42 -5.63
N VAL A 51 27.54 0.15 -4.34
CA VAL A 51 28.19 1.04 -3.35
C VAL A 51 29.68 0.75 -3.22
N GLU A 52 30.14 -0.42 -3.69
CA GLU A 52 31.50 -0.88 -3.46
C GLU A 52 32.05 -1.69 -4.66
N ASN A 53 33.36 -1.64 -4.82
CA ASN A 53 34.10 -2.50 -5.76
C ASN A 53 33.92 -3.98 -5.37
N GLY A 54 33.61 -4.84 -6.32
CA GLY A 54 33.36 -6.26 -6.10
C GLY A 54 31.91 -6.72 -6.31
N PHE A 55 30.99 -5.80 -6.62
CA PHE A 55 29.59 -6.11 -6.98
C PHE A 55 29.30 -5.92 -8.47
N GLU A 56 30.30 -6.09 -9.34
CA GLU A 56 30.18 -5.89 -10.79
C GLU A 56 29.15 -6.82 -11.42
N ASP A 57 29.10 -8.08 -10.98
CA ASP A 57 28.09 -9.05 -11.44
C ASP A 57 26.67 -8.62 -11.04
N PHE A 58 26.51 -8.08 -9.84
CA PHE A 58 25.23 -7.56 -9.37
C PHE A 58 24.77 -6.36 -10.18
N GLN A 59 25.70 -5.50 -10.59
CA GLN A 59 25.41 -4.35 -11.46
C GLN A 59 24.95 -4.80 -12.85
N ALA A 60 25.65 -5.76 -13.44
CA ALA A 60 25.29 -6.32 -14.74
C ALA A 60 23.91 -6.99 -14.69
N MET A 61 23.63 -7.75 -13.65
CA MET A 61 22.30 -8.37 -13.43
C MET A 61 21.21 -7.31 -13.27
N SER A 62 21.40 -6.29 -12.44
CA SER A 62 20.43 -5.22 -12.23
C SER A 62 20.13 -4.45 -13.52
N LYS A 63 21.14 -4.16 -14.33
CA LYS A 63 21.00 -3.54 -15.65
C LYS A 63 20.20 -4.42 -16.61
N THR A 64 20.48 -5.71 -16.64
CA THR A 64 19.75 -6.68 -17.47
C THR A 64 18.29 -6.75 -17.04
N VAL A 65 18.01 -6.83 -15.73
CA VAL A 65 16.63 -6.83 -15.20
C VAL A 65 15.91 -5.53 -15.55
N MET A 66 16.58 -4.37 -15.45
CA MET A 66 16.00 -3.08 -15.85
C MET A 66 15.61 -3.08 -17.33
N ASN A 67 16.51 -3.48 -18.23
CA ASN A 67 16.23 -3.53 -19.67
C ASN A 67 15.08 -4.48 -19.99
N ASN A 68 15.06 -5.68 -19.38
CA ASN A 68 13.97 -6.64 -19.55
C ASN A 68 12.64 -6.09 -19.04
N THR A 69 12.66 -5.36 -17.91
CA THR A 69 11.46 -4.71 -17.37
C THR A 69 10.93 -3.62 -18.30
N ILE A 70 11.82 -2.79 -18.86
CA ILE A 70 11.45 -1.75 -19.83
C ILE A 70 10.82 -2.40 -21.06
N SER A 71 11.51 -3.40 -21.66
CA SER A 71 11.00 -4.12 -22.84
C SER A 71 9.64 -4.79 -22.55
N PHE A 72 9.44 -5.35 -21.37
CA PHE A 72 8.16 -5.91 -20.96
C PHE A 72 7.06 -4.85 -20.90
N ILE A 73 7.34 -3.64 -20.40
CA ILE A 73 6.37 -2.53 -20.35
C ILE A 73 6.03 -2.08 -21.77
N GLU A 74 7.04 -1.83 -22.61
CA GLU A 74 6.88 -1.34 -23.99
C GLU A 74 6.06 -2.31 -24.85
N GLN A 75 6.28 -3.62 -24.70
CA GLN A 75 5.51 -4.65 -25.40
C GLN A 75 4.03 -4.69 -25.00
N ASN A 76 3.71 -4.43 -23.74
CA ASN A 76 2.34 -4.57 -23.23
C ASN A 76 1.58 -3.25 -23.15
N LYS A 77 2.27 -2.11 -23.06
CA LYS A 77 1.64 -0.78 -22.99
C LYS A 77 2.57 0.31 -23.57
N PRO A 78 2.75 0.37 -24.88
CA PRO A 78 3.73 1.26 -25.53
C PRO A 78 3.46 2.76 -25.33
N SER A 79 2.25 3.14 -24.93
CA SER A 79 1.87 4.54 -24.69
C SER A 79 2.26 5.08 -23.32
N VAL A 80 2.77 4.23 -22.42
CA VAL A 80 3.13 4.63 -21.06
C VAL A 80 4.52 5.28 -21.03
N LEU A 81 4.63 6.43 -20.38
CA LEU A 81 5.92 7.08 -20.15
C LEU A 81 6.72 6.31 -19.10
N ILE A 82 7.92 5.85 -19.46
CA ILE A 82 8.83 5.17 -18.55
C ILE A 82 9.92 6.16 -18.10
N ASN A 83 10.04 6.35 -16.79
CA ASN A 83 11.11 7.13 -16.18
C ASN A 83 12.02 6.21 -15.36
N THR A 84 13.31 6.25 -15.59
CA THR A 84 14.31 5.55 -14.77
C THR A 84 15.06 6.53 -13.88
N ILE A 85 15.19 6.22 -12.60
CA ILE A 85 15.89 7.05 -11.61
C ILE A 85 16.98 6.21 -10.95
N LEU A 86 18.22 6.67 -11.07
CA LEU A 86 19.36 6.05 -10.44
C LEU A 86 19.63 6.70 -9.08
N LEU A 87 19.44 5.94 -8.00
CA LEU A 87 19.76 6.39 -6.63
C LEU A 87 21.27 6.27 -6.39
N THR A 88 21.88 7.38 -5.99
CA THR A 88 23.32 7.42 -5.67
C THR A 88 23.60 7.00 -4.24
N ASN A 89 22.66 7.22 -3.32
CA ASN A 89 22.76 6.79 -1.93
C ASN A 89 21.48 6.06 -1.50
N ILE A 90 21.52 4.75 -1.63
CA ILE A 90 20.38 3.87 -1.31
C ILE A 90 20.24 3.60 0.20
N TRP A 91 21.29 3.88 0.98
CA TRP A 91 21.31 3.68 2.43
C TRP A 91 20.71 4.85 3.21
N ASP A 92 20.47 5.98 2.54
CA ASP A 92 19.90 7.18 3.15
C ASP A 92 18.40 7.32 2.77
N ILE A 93 17.55 7.15 3.78
CA ILE A 93 16.09 7.30 3.64
C ILE A 93 15.75 8.71 3.13
N ARG A 94 16.45 9.75 3.57
CA ARG A 94 16.20 11.14 3.17
C ARG A 94 16.53 11.36 1.70
N ALA A 95 17.62 10.77 1.21
CA ALA A 95 17.99 10.81 -0.21
C ALA A 95 16.91 10.11 -1.06
N CYS A 96 16.43 8.94 -0.65
CA CYS A 96 15.32 8.22 -1.30
C CYS A 96 14.03 9.07 -1.31
N LEU A 97 13.63 9.63 -0.18
CA LEU A 97 12.45 10.50 -0.06
C LEU A 97 12.56 11.74 -0.95
N SER A 98 13.72 12.37 -1.00
CA SER A 98 13.98 13.53 -1.88
C SER A 98 13.81 13.21 -3.36
N GLN A 99 14.10 12.00 -3.81
CA GLN A 99 13.85 11.61 -5.20
C GLN A 99 12.38 11.24 -5.43
N LEU A 100 11.77 10.55 -4.49
CA LEU A 100 10.34 10.22 -4.55
C LEU A 100 9.45 11.46 -4.58
N SER A 101 9.76 12.49 -3.79
CA SER A 101 9.00 13.74 -3.73
C SER A 101 9.05 14.59 -5.01
N LYS A 102 9.98 14.29 -5.93
CA LYS A 102 10.03 14.92 -7.27
C LYS A 102 9.01 14.30 -8.25
N ILE A 103 8.42 13.17 -7.92
CA ILE A 103 7.42 12.51 -8.77
C ILE A 103 6.11 13.31 -8.68
N LYS A 104 5.76 13.98 -9.77
CA LYS A 104 4.46 14.66 -9.88
C LYS A 104 3.41 13.65 -10.32
N THR A 105 2.48 13.32 -9.45
CA THR A 105 1.40 12.34 -9.69
C THR A 105 0.19 12.71 -8.85
N GLU A 106 -1.00 12.44 -9.36
CA GLU A 106 -2.24 12.58 -8.58
C GLU A 106 -2.44 11.34 -7.70
N LYS A 107 -2.20 10.16 -8.26
CA LYS A 107 -2.39 8.91 -7.54
C LYS A 107 -1.41 7.83 -8.03
N ALA A 108 -0.45 7.49 -7.17
CA ALA A 108 0.49 6.41 -7.46
C ALA A 108 0.08 5.09 -6.81
N SER A 109 0.54 3.97 -7.39
CA SER A 109 0.69 2.69 -6.70
C SER A 109 2.17 2.36 -6.57
N VAL A 110 2.59 1.98 -5.35
CA VAL A 110 4.00 1.83 -4.97
C VAL A 110 4.28 0.39 -4.58
N ASN A 111 5.25 -0.22 -5.25
CA ASN A 111 5.72 -1.57 -4.95
C ASN A 111 6.76 -1.55 -3.82
N LEU A 112 6.43 -2.14 -2.68
CA LEU A 112 7.36 -2.28 -1.54
C LEU A 112 8.15 -3.58 -1.53
N SER A 113 7.81 -4.53 -2.41
CA SER A 113 8.43 -5.87 -2.38
C SER A 113 9.75 -5.92 -3.13
N ALA A 114 9.97 -5.00 -4.06
CA ALA A 114 11.16 -4.96 -4.90
C ALA A 114 12.09 -3.85 -4.43
N GLY A 115 13.28 -4.21 -4.00
CA GLY A 115 14.29 -3.25 -3.58
C GLY A 115 14.79 -3.43 -2.16
N PRO A 116 15.76 -2.61 -1.75
CA PRO A 116 16.28 -2.64 -0.39
C PRO A 116 15.27 -2.05 0.58
N SER A 117 15.34 -2.50 1.83
CA SER A 117 14.44 -2.07 2.91
C SER A 117 14.42 -0.55 3.10
N THR A 118 15.55 0.11 2.94
CA THR A 118 15.67 1.58 3.04
C THR A 118 14.81 2.31 2.03
N PHE A 119 14.84 1.85 0.75
CA PHE A 119 13.96 2.39 -0.28
C PHE A 119 12.49 2.07 0.02
N SER A 120 12.20 0.84 0.44
CA SER A 120 10.82 0.44 0.77
C SER A 120 10.23 1.27 1.91
N ILE A 121 11.04 1.58 2.95
CA ILE A 121 10.62 2.47 4.04
C ILE A 121 10.37 3.90 3.52
N ALA A 122 11.28 4.45 2.71
CA ALA A 122 11.11 5.78 2.14
C ALA A 122 9.87 5.85 1.23
N ALA A 123 9.71 4.87 0.35
CA ALA A 123 8.58 4.78 -0.57
C ALA A 123 7.24 4.65 0.17
N PHE A 124 7.26 3.93 1.29
CA PHE A 124 6.13 3.78 2.18
C PHE A 124 5.75 5.11 2.86
N ILE A 125 6.72 5.82 3.44
CA ILE A 125 6.49 7.13 4.06
C ILE A 125 5.92 8.11 3.02
N TRP A 126 6.55 8.19 1.85
CA TRP A 126 6.10 9.05 0.76
C TRP A 126 4.67 8.72 0.31
N ALA A 127 4.34 7.44 0.20
CA ALA A 127 3.01 7.02 -0.20
C ALA A 127 1.93 7.40 0.83
N ILE A 128 2.24 7.29 2.13
CA ILE A 128 1.31 7.70 3.20
C ILE A 128 1.09 9.22 3.17
N GLU A 129 2.17 10.00 3.13
CA GLU A 129 2.11 11.46 3.15
C GLU A 129 1.29 12.02 1.98
N ASN A 130 1.35 11.35 0.81
CA ASN A 130 0.67 11.78 -0.42
C ASN A 130 -0.61 10.97 -0.71
N ASN A 131 -1.07 10.15 0.21
CA ASN A 131 -2.28 9.33 0.04
C ASN A 131 -2.25 8.40 -1.19
N HIS A 132 -1.09 7.83 -1.52
CA HIS A 132 -0.90 6.88 -2.60
C HIS A 132 -1.21 5.45 -2.16
N PHE A 133 -1.38 4.54 -3.11
CA PHE A 133 -1.53 3.12 -2.82
C PHE A 133 -0.17 2.47 -2.55
N VAL A 134 -0.15 1.49 -1.66
CA VAL A 134 1.04 0.71 -1.33
C VAL A 134 0.72 -0.75 -1.53
N GLU A 135 1.52 -1.41 -2.34
CA GLU A 135 1.39 -2.84 -2.61
C GLU A 135 2.61 -3.58 -2.07
N HIS A 136 2.34 -4.60 -1.28
CA HIS A 136 3.35 -5.54 -0.82
C HIS A 136 2.97 -6.95 -1.27
N SER A 137 3.90 -7.63 -1.93
CA SER A 137 3.73 -9.01 -2.37
C SER A 137 4.34 -9.95 -1.33
N VAL A 138 3.54 -10.84 -0.79
CA VAL A 138 4.03 -11.89 0.10
C VAL A 138 4.41 -13.10 -0.75
N GLU A 139 5.65 -13.52 -0.64
CA GLU A 139 6.17 -14.69 -1.35
C GLU A 139 5.88 -15.98 -0.58
N SER A 140 5.44 -16.99 -1.28
CA SER A 140 5.40 -18.36 -0.78
C SER A 140 5.91 -19.31 -1.85
N ILE A 141 6.60 -20.33 -1.43
CA ILE A 141 7.09 -21.39 -2.31
C ILE A 141 6.17 -22.60 -2.13
N ASN A 142 5.62 -23.10 -3.23
CA ASN A 142 4.91 -24.36 -3.22
C ASN A 142 5.90 -25.47 -2.92
N LYS A 143 5.80 -26.08 -1.73
CA LYS A 143 6.72 -27.13 -1.26
C LYS A 143 6.76 -28.36 -2.17
N LYS A 144 5.69 -28.63 -2.94
CA LYS A 144 5.63 -29.80 -3.84
C LYS A 144 6.28 -29.54 -5.20
N THR A 145 6.17 -28.33 -5.72
CA THR A 145 6.61 -28.01 -7.09
C THR A 145 7.86 -27.13 -7.13
N GLY A 146 8.31 -26.60 -5.98
CA GLY A 146 9.37 -25.61 -5.90
C GLY A 146 9.04 -24.27 -6.57
N LYS A 147 7.81 -24.11 -7.10
CA LYS A 147 7.40 -22.88 -7.78
C LYS A 147 7.05 -21.79 -6.80
N LEU A 148 7.51 -20.59 -7.10
CA LEU A 148 7.13 -19.40 -6.37
C LEU A 148 5.64 -19.11 -6.61
N ILE A 149 4.90 -18.93 -5.52
CA ILE A 149 3.53 -18.45 -5.55
C ILE A 149 3.52 -17.08 -4.90
N VAL A 150 3.15 -16.04 -5.64
CA VAL A 150 2.91 -14.71 -5.08
C VAL A 150 1.52 -14.71 -4.46
N PHE A 151 1.46 -14.68 -3.13
CA PHE A 151 0.21 -14.99 -2.41
C PHE A 151 -0.74 -13.81 -2.25
N ARG A 152 -0.26 -12.58 -2.11
CA ARG A 152 -1.18 -11.49 -1.75
C ARG A 152 -0.59 -10.11 -2.00
N LYS A 153 -1.36 -9.27 -2.67
CA LYS A 153 -1.18 -7.82 -2.66
C LYS A 153 -1.97 -7.24 -1.49
N ILE A 154 -1.31 -6.58 -0.58
CA ILE A 154 -1.94 -5.95 0.58
C ILE A 154 -1.85 -4.44 0.37
N ASN A 155 -3.00 -3.78 0.30
CA ASN A 155 -3.03 -2.33 0.44
C ASN A 155 -2.93 -1.99 1.93
N MET A 156 -1.77 -1.51 2.35
CA MET A 156 -1.51 -1.21 3.76
C MET A 156 -1.93 0.21 4.20
N ILE A 157 -2.33 1.07 3.27
CA ILE A 157 -2.63 2.48 3.58
C ILE A 157 -3.78 2.65 4.57
N PRO A 158 -4.94 1.97 4.43
CA PRO A 158 -6.02 2.10 5.41
C PRO A 158 -5.56 1.74 6.82
N TYR A 159 -4.81 0.64 6.94
CA TYR A 159 -4.27 0.17 8.21
C TYR A 159 -3.34 1.18 8.89
N LEU A 160 -2.49 1.81 8.12
CA LEU A 160 -1.49 2.74 8.64
C LEU A 160 -2.05 4.12 8.93
N LYS A 161 -2.97 4.61 8.12
CA LYS A 161 -3.77 5.79 8.47
C LYS A 161 -4.48 5.57 9.80
N SER A 162 -4.96 4.36 10.06
CA SER A 162 -5.59 4.02 11.34
C SER A 162 -4.61 4.09 12.50
N ILE A 163 -3.39 3.60 12.33
CA ILE A 163 -2.38 3.60 13.41
C ILE A 163 -1.94 5.02 13.76
N PHE A 164 -1.69 5.88 12.74
CA PHE A 164 -1.13 7.20 12.94
C PHE A 164 -2.17 8.31 13.18
N SER A 165 -3.40 8.15 12.74
CA SER A 165 -4.44 9.16 12.87
C SER A 165 -5.45 8.92 13.98
N LEU A 166 -5.46 7.73 14.61
CA LEU A 166 -6.37 7.37 15.68
C LEU A 166 -5.75 7.65 17.04
N ASP A 167 -6.47 8.42 17.84
CA ASP A 167 -6.11 8.64 19.23
C ASP A 167 -6.46 7.42 20.12
N ARG A 168 -6.17 7.53 21.43
CA ARG A 168 -6.43 6.47 22.39
C ARG A 168 -7.91 6.04 22.42
N THR A 169 -8.82 6.99 22.35
CA THR A 169 -10.26 6.71 22.40
C THR A 169 -10.72 5.99 21.13
N ASP A 170 -10.23 6.39 19.97
CA ASP A 170 -10.53 5.73 18.70
C ASP A 170 -10.08 4.26 18.74
N LYS A 171 -8.89 3.99 19.31
CA LYS A 171 -8.38 2.61 19.51
C LYS A 171 -9.24 1.81 20.48
N GLU A 172 -9.77 2.43 21.53
CA GLU A 172 -10.70 1.78 22.46
C GLU A 172 -12.04 1.43 21.80
N ILE A 173 -12.56 2.31 20.93
CA ILE A 173 -13.75 2.03 20.10
C ILE A 173 -13.49 0.83 19.18
N LEU A 174 -12.34 0.81 18.50
CA LEU A 174 -11.96 -0.33 17.63
C LEU A 174 -11.84 -1.64 18.42
N PHE A 175 -11.24 -1.59 19.59
CA PHE A 175 -11.15 -2.76 20.45
C PHE A 175 -12.55 -3.30 20.82
N PHE A 176 -13.51 -2.42 21.08
CA PHE A 176 -14.89 -2.82 21.32
C PHE A 176 -15.56 -3.42 20.09
N LEU A 177 -15.34 -2.83 18.90
CA LEU A 177 -15.86 -3.33 17.63
C LEU A 177 -15.29 -4.70 17.22
N LYS A 178 -14.11 -5.09 17.72
CA LYS A 178 -13.57 -6.46 17.52
C LYS A 178 -14.44 -7.54 18.18
N LYS A 179 -15.25 -7.18 19.19
CA LYS A 179 -16.19 -8.10 19.83
C LYS A 179 -17.44 -8.36 18.98
N GLY A 180 -17.72 -7.51 18.00
CA GLY A 180 -18.85 -7.63 17.07
C GLY A 180 -19.49 -6.29 16.70
N PRO A 181 -20.43 -6.32 15.73
CA PRO A 181 -21.18 -5.14 15.34
C PRO A 181 -21.96 -4.51 16.51
N CYS A 182 -21.99 -3.20 16.56
CA CYS A 182 -22.66 -2.48 17.65
C CYS A 182 -23.26 -1.14 17.18
N THR A 183 -24.06 -0.50 18.07
CA THR A 183 -24.61 0.84 17.83
C THR A 183 -23.77 1.92 18.51
N THR A 184 -23.91 3.18 18.09
CA THR A 184 -23.26 4.34 18.74
C THR A 184 -23.57 4.39 20.25
N ASN A 185 -24.79 4.02 20.63
CA ASN A 185 -25.18 4.00 22.05
C ASN A 185 -24.46 2.92 22.85
N MET A 186 -24.23 1.73 22.27
CA MET A 186 -23.45 0.66 22.92
C MET A 186 -22.00 1.10 23.13
N ILE A 187 -21.40 1.77 22.14
CA ILE A 187 -20.06 2.35 22.26
C ILE A 187 -20.03 3.39 23.40
N ARG A 188 -21.04 4.26 23.49
CA ARG A 188 -21.13 5.24 24.58
C ARG A 188 -21.17 4.58 25.95
N VAL A 189 -21.99 3.54 26.12
CA VAL A 189 -22.12 2.78 27.38
C VAL A 189 -20.78 2.12 27.73
N PHE A 190 -20.12 1.48 26.77
CA PHE A 190 -18.81 0.89 26.96
C PHE A 190 -17.76 1.91 27.43
N LEU A 191 -17.64 3.05 26.72
CA LEU A 191 -16.67 4.10 27.06
C LEU A 191 -16.94 4.66 28.46
N ARG A 192 -18.20 4.85 28.83
CA ARG A 192 -18.58 5.35 30.15
C ARG A 192 -18.24 4.35 31.26
N ASN A 193 -18.64 3.11 31.11
CA ASN A 193 -18.57 2.11 32.18
C ASN A 193 -17.16 1.54 32.35
N GLU A 194 -16.50 1.17 31.25
CA GLU A 194 -15.19 0.49 31.32
C GLU A 194 -14.00 1.45 31.20
N LYS A 195 -14.18 2.58 30.53
CA LYS A 195 -13.07 3.52 30.26
C LYS A 195 -13.21 4.83 31.05
N LYS A 196 -14.29 5.00 31.82
CA LYS A 196 -14.60 6.21 32.61
C LYS A 196 -14.56 7.49 31.75
N SER A 197 -14.85 7.35 30.47
CA SER A 197 -14.84 8.44 29.49
C SER A 197 -16.26 8.88 29.20
N ILE A 198 -16.57 10.14 29.51
CA ILE A 198 -17.91 10.72 29.31
C ILE A 198 -17.88 11.45 27.97
N MET A 199 -18.53 10.86 26.96
CA MET A 199 -18.66 11.46 25.62
C MET A 199 -20.11 11.61 25.21
N THR A 200 -20.41 12.67 24.47
CA THR A 200 -21.71 12.86 23.83
C THR A 200 -21.86 11.90 22.63
N LEU A 201 -23.09 11.55 22.26
CA LEU A 201 -23.34 10.74 21.06
C LEU A 201 -22.74 11.40 19.83
N ARG A 202 -22.90 12.72 19.67
CA ARG A 202 -22.34 13.49 18.55
C ARG A 202 -20.82 13.37 18.46
N THR A 203 -20.11 13.41 19.59
CA THR A 203 -18.65 13.23 19.61
C THR A 203 -18.25 11.84 19.14
N ILE A 204 -18.99 10.81 19.54
CA ILE A 204 -18.74 9.42 19.12
C ILE A 204 -19.04 9.25 17.63
N GLU A 205 -20.16 9.82 17.14
CA GLU A 205 -20.53 9.80 15.73
C GLU A 205 -19.46 10.47 14.84
N ASN A 206 -18.92 11.60 15.27
CA ASN A 206 -17.83 12.27 14.53
C ASN A 206 -16.59 11.38 14.44
N ARG A 207 -16.24 10.66 15.51
CA ARG A 207 -15.12 9.70 15.51
C ARG A 207 -15.37 8.51 14.60
N ILE A 208 -16.59 7.98 14.62
CA ILE A 208 -17.01 6.89 13.75
C ILE A 208 -16.96 7.32 12.27
N ASN A 209 -17.44 8.53 11.96
CA ASN A 209 -17.39 9.07 10.62
C ASN A 209 -15.94 9.24 10.14
N LYS A 210 -15.03 9.75 11.00
CA LYS A 210 -13.60 9.79 10.70
C LYS A 210 -13.03 8.40 10.40
N MET A 211 -13.37 7.39 11.20
CA MET A 211 -12.93 6.01 10.96
C MET A 211 -13.54 5.43 9.68
N LYS A 212 -14.76 5.82 9.31
CA LYS A 212 -15.39 5.44 8.05
C LYS A 212 -14.68 6.07 6.84
N GLU A 213 -14.29 7.34 6.92
CA GLU A 213 -13.50 8.01 5.88
C GLU A 213 -12.12 7.37 5.67
N LEU A 214 -11.61 6.68 6.70
CA LEU A 214 -10.37 5.91 6.66
C LEU A 214 -10.58 4.45 6.25
N ASP A 215 -11.79 4.06 5.85
CA ASP A 215 -12.18 2.68 5.50
C ASP A 215 -11.92 1.64 6.61
N ILE A 216 -11.90 2.08 7.88
CA ILE A 216 -11.70 1.22 9.04
C ILE A 216 -13.00 0.58 9.52
N VAL A 217 -14.10 1.33 9.44
CA VAL A 217 -15.42 0.87 9.83
C VAL A 217 -16.42 1.04 8.70
N SER A 218 -17.43 0.17 8.67
CA SER A 218 -18.61 0.30 7.83
C SER A 218 -19.83 0.62 8.69
N ILE A 219 -20.81 1.32 8.12
CA ILE A 219 -22.05 1.71 8.79
C ILE A 219 -23.22 1.21 7.93
N SER A 220 -23.97 0.25 8.43
CA SER A 220 -25.22 -0.23 7.83
C SER A 220 -26.36 0.65 8.29
N LYS A 221 -27.06 1.27 7.32
CA LYS A 221 -28.24 2.12 7.61
C LYS A 221 -29.45 1.25 7.95
N GLY A 222 -30.07 1.50 9.08
CA GLY A 222 -31.31 0.84 9.53
C GLY A 222 -32.00 1.69 10.60
N ARG A 223 -32.99 1.14 11.30
CA ARG A 223 -33.68 1.82 12.42
C ARG A 223 -32.68 2.27 13.51
N ASN A 224 -31.59 1.51 13.68
CA ASN A 224 -30.39 1.90 14.42
C ASN A 224 -29.21 1.63 13.51
N ASN A 225 -28.37 2.64 13.25
CA ASN A 225 -27.15 2.45 12.49
C ASN A 225 -26.25 1.43 13.20
N ILE A 226 -25.89 0.36 12.49
CA ILE A 226 -24.98 -0.66 12.98
C ILE A 226 -23.59 -0.35 12.45
N ILE A 227 -22.63 -0.31 13.34
CA ILE A 227 -21.23 -0.02 13.08
C ILE A 227 -20.46 -1.32 13.24
N GLU A 228 -19.64 -1.65 12.29
CA GLU A 228 -18.75 -2.81 12.31
C GLU A 228 -17.39 -2.48 11.70
N LEU A 229 -16.40 -3.28 11.97
CA LEU A 229 -15.11 -3.18 11.27
C LEU A 229 -15.33 -3.47 9.79
N SER A 230 -14.68 -2.70 8.92
CA SER A 230 -14.71 -2.99 7.47
C SER A 230 -14.08 -4.36 7.19
N ASP A 231 -14.48 -5.00 6.10
CA ASP A 231 -13.92 -6.30 5.71
C ASP A 231 -12.42 -6.21 5.41
N GLU A 232 -11.98 -5.07 4.88
CA GLU A 232 -10.55 -4.81 4.66
C GLU A 232 -9.78 -4.73 5.99
N TYR A 233 -10.33 -4.03 6.98
CA TYR A 233 -9.68 -3.91 8.29
C TYR A 233 -9.71 -5.23 9.08
N LYS A 234 -10.80 -6.02 8.99
CA LYS A 234 -10.89 -7.36 9.60
C LYS A 234 -9.81 -8.32 9.09
N LYS A 235 -9.42 -8.20 7.81
CA LYS A 235 -8.35 -9.03 7.21
C LYS A 235 -6.95 -8.69 7.73
N LEU A 236 -6.77 -7.51 8.31
CA LEU A 236 -5.49 -6.97 8.78
C LEU A 236 -5.34 -7.01 10.29
N SER A 237 -6.40 -7.25 11.05
CA SER A 237 -6.46 -7.24 12.52
C SER A 237 -6.63 -8.63 13.11
#